data_d7e06533ee4fa07a415a6efcd4c462c8
#
_entry.id   d7e06533ee4fa07a415a6efcd4c462c8
#
_cell.length_a   1.000
_cell.length_b   1.000
_cell.length_c   1.000
_cell.angle_alpha   90.00
_cell.angle_beta   90.00
_cell.angle_gamma   90.00
#
_symmetry.space_group_name_H-M   'P 1'
#
loop_
_entity.id
_entity.type
_entity.pdbx_description
1 polymer ?
#
loop_
_entity_poly.entity_id
_entity_poly.type
_entity_poly.pdbx_seq_one_letter_code
_entity_poly.pdbx_strand_id
1 'polypeptide(L)' 'MDKEKILIVDDDENIAELISLYLNKECYETQIATDGASALEAFVEFMPNLILLDVMLPGMDGYQVCLSLIHI' A
#
# COMPACT_ATOMS: atom_id res chain seq x y z
N MET A 1 -6.80 -4.08 21.80
CA MET A 1 -6.68 -4.93 20.60
C MET A 1 -5.67 -4.33 19.65
N ASP A 2 -4.84 -5.18 19.09
CA ASP A 2 -3.84 -4.72 18.14
C ASP A 2 -4.49 -4.34 16.82
N LYS A 3 -4.00 -3.27 16.24
CA LYS A 3 -4.48 -2.86 14.92
C LYS A 3 -3.87 -3.76 13.85
N GLU A 4 -4.63 -4.04 12.82
CA GLU A 4 -4.08 -4.70 11.65
C GLU A 4 -3.13 -3.75 10.93
N LYS A 5 -2.03 -4.30 10.43
CA LYS A 5 -0.99 -3.55 9.77
C LYS A 5 -1.11 -3.72 8.26
N ILE A 6 -1.15 -2.61 7.56
CA ILE A 6 -1.26 -2.60 6.11
C ILE A 6 -0.07 -1.86 5.53
N LEU A 7 0.66 -2.53 4.65
CA LEU A 7 1.75 -1.90 3.91
C LEU A 7 1.22 -1.43 2.56
N ILE A 8 1.36 -0.15 2.31
CA ILE A 8 0.93 0.46 1.05
C ILE A 8 2.16 0.63 0.16
N VAL A 9 2.15 -0.01 -1.00
CA VAL A 9 3.24 0.09 -1.96
C VAL A 9 2.72 0.82 -3.19
N ASP A 10 3.22 2.04 -3.39
CA ASP A 10 2.77 2.92 -4.46
C ASP A 10 3.90 3.89 -4.78
N ASP A 11 4.25 4.03 -6.03
CA ASP A 11 5.30 4.97 -6.43
C ASP A 11 4.82 6.42 -6.41
N ASP A 12 3.52 6.66 -6.31
CA ASP A 12 2.97 8.00 -6.13
C ASP A 12 2.68 8.25 -4.65
N GLU A 13 3.53 9.05 -4.02
CA GLU A 13 3.41 9.35 -2.59
C GLU A 13 2.09 10.02 -2.24
N ASN A 14 1.56 10.85 -3.13
CA ASN A 14 0.30 11.56 -2.86
C ASN A 14 -0.86 10.59 -2.76
N ILE A 15 -0.91 9.63 -3.66
CA ILE A 15 -1.95 8.60 -3.64
C ILE A 15 -1.78 7.71 -2.41
N ALA A 16 -0.55 7.32 -2.11
CA ALA A 16 -0.27 6.49 -0.94
C ALA A 16 -0.68 7.19 0.36
N GLU A 17 -0.43 8.48 0.46
CA GLU A 17 -0.84 9.25 1.64
C GLU A 17 -2.35 9.33 1.78
N LEU A 18 -3.08 9.50 0.69
CA LEU A 18 -4.53 9.51 0.73
C LEU A 18 -5.09 8.18 1.20
N ILE A 19 -4.55 7.09 0.68
CA ILE A 19 -4.94 5.74 1.10
C ILE A 19 -4.63 5.53 2.58
N SER A 20 -3.45 5.97 3.00
CA SER A 20 -3.03 5.86 4.40
C SER A 20 -3.97 6.62 5.33
N LEU A 21 -4.34 7.84 4.96
CA LEU A 21 -5.28 8.63 5.75
C LEU A 21 -6.62 7.94 5.90
N TYR A 22 -7.13 7.40 4.81
CA TYR A 22 -8.39 6.68 4.83
C TYR A 22 -8.31 5.45 5.73
N LEU A 23 -7.26 4.66 5.60
CA LEU A 23 -7.10 3.45 6.39
C LEU A 23 -6.88 3.76 7.87
N ASN A 24 -6.17 4.82 8.18
CA ASN A 24 -5.99 5.24 9.57
C ASN A 24 -7.32 5.63 10.21
N LYS A 25 -8.22 6.24 9.44
CA LYS A 25 -9.58 6.54 9.92
C LYS A 25 -10.35 5.27 10.25
N GLU A 26 -10.08 4.21 9.53
CA GLU A 26 -10.72 2.91 9.74
C GLU A 26 -9.99 2.06 10.79
N CYS A 27 -9.09 2.67 11.54
CA CYS A 27 -8.36 2.03 12.63
C CYS A 27 -7.32 1.01 12.19
N TYR A 28 -6.76 1.16 11.01
CA TYR A 28 -5.62 0.36 10.57
C TYR A 28 -4.32 1.11 10.83
N GLU A 29 -3.27 0.36 11.08
CA GLU A 29 -1.92 0.90 11.14
C GLU A 29 -1.29 0.74 9.77
N THR A 30 -0.73 1.83 9.22
CA THR A 30 -0.24 1.83 7.84
C THR A 30 1.22 2.25 7.77
N GLN A 31 1.90 1.74 6.75
CA GLN A 31 3.23 2.20 6.37
C GLN A 31 3.27 2.28 4.85
N ILE A 32 4.01 3.26 4.33
CA ILE A 32 4.10 3.52 2.90
C ILE A 32 5.49 3.15 2.41
N ALA A 33 5.55 2.43 1.30
CA ALA A 33 6.77 2.18 0.56
C ALA A 33 6.57 2.63 -0.88
N THR A 34 7.58 3.28 -1.46
CA THR A 34 7.46 3.87 -2.78
C THR A 34 8.23 3.11 -3.86
N ASP A 35 8.99 2.10 -3.48
CA ASP A 35 9.71 1.24 -4.42
C ASP A 35 9.86 -0.16 -3.84
N GLY A 36 10.42 -1.07 -4.65
CA GLY A 36 10.58 -2.45 -4.25
C GLY A 36 11.52 -2.67 -3.07
N ALA A 37 12.61 -1.90 -3.02
CA ALA A 37 13.59 -2.01 -1.94
C ALA A 37 12.98 -1.57 -0.61
N SER A 38 12.29 -0.42 -0.61
CA SER A 38 11.59 0.07 0.57
C SER A 38 10.50 -0.89 1.01
N ALA A 39 9.81 -1.50 0.05
CA ALA A 39 8.75 -2.46 0.34
C ALA A 39 9.30 -3.69 1.05
N LEU A 40 10.45 -4.20 0.60
CA LEU A 40 11.08 -5.35 1.25
C LEU A 40 11.52 -5.02 2.67
N GLU A 41 12.12 -3.86 2.87
CA GLU A 41 12.52 -3.42 4.21
C GLU A 41 11.31 -3.29 5.13
N ALA A 42 10.26 -2.65 4.63
CA ALA A 42 9.05 -2.46 5.41
C ALA A 42 8.38 -3.80 5.71
N PHE A 43 8.41 -4.73 4.78
CA PHE A 43 7.86 -6.07 5.00
C PHE A 43 8.55 -6.76 6.18
N VAL A 44 9.86 -6.66 6.25
CA VAL A 44 10.63 -7.30 7.31
C VAL A 44 10.46 -6.60 8.65
N GLU A 45 10.49 -5.28 8.67
CA GLU A 45 10.45 -4.49 9.90
C GLU A 45 9.05 -4.28 10.44
N PHE A 46 8.13 -3.96 9.56
CA PHE A 46 6.74 -3.64 9.93
C PHE A 46 5.91 -4.90 10.15
N MET A 47 6.25 -5.96 9.45
CA MET A 47 5.52 -7.24 9.49
C MET A 47 4.02 -7.04 9.24
N PRO A 48 3.64 -6.55 8.06
CA PRO A 48 2.24 -6.25 7.80
C PRO A 48 1.39 -7.51 7.68
N ASN A 49 0.11 -7.37 8.01
CA ASN A 49 -0.88 -8.44 7.80
C ASN A 49 -1.38 -8.44 6.36
N LEU A 50 -1.27 -7.29 5.69
CA LEU A 50 -1.84 -7.07 4.37
C LEU A 50 -0.92 -6.14 3.58
N ILE A 51 -0.80 -6.39 2.30
CA ILE A 51 -0.06 -5.49 1.41
C ILE A 51 -1.03 -4.99 0.34
N LEU A 52 -1.10 -3.69 0.20
CA LEU A 52 -1.89 -3.04 -0.84
C LEU A 52 -0.94 -2.54 -1.92
N LEU A 53 -1.01 -3.14 -3.10
CA LEU A 53 -0.17 -2.77 -4.22
C LEU A 53 -0.96 -1.95 -5.23
N ASP A 54 -0.38 -0.83 -5.65
CA ASP A 54 -0.91 -0.03 -6.74
C ASP A 54 -0.15 -0.38 -8.01
N VAL A 55 -0.86 -0.91 -8.98
CA VAL A 55 -0.27 -1.31 -10.26
C VAL A 55 -0.88 -0.48 -11.36
N MET A 56 -0.03 0.23 -12.11
CA MET A 56 -0.47 0.99 -13.28
C MET A 56 -0.43 0.09 -14.50
N LEU A 57 -1.58 -0.10 -15.13
CA LEU A 57 -1.71 -0.94 -16.31
C LEU A 57 -2.07 -0.09 -17.52
N PRO A 58 -1.49 -0.38 -18.70
CA PRO A 58 -1.92 0.30 -19.91
C PRO A 58 -3.33 -0.14 -20.30
N GLY A 59 -4.18 0.82 -20.59
CA GLY A 59 -5.55 0.57 -21.04
C GLY A 59 -5.80 1.21 -22.39
N MET A 60 -7.00 1.05 -22.91
CA MET A 60 -7.35 1.59 -24.21
C MET A 60 -7.32 3.11 -24.24
N ASP A 61 -7.62 3.75 -23.14
CA ASP A 61 -7.68 5.21 -23.01
C ASP A 61 -6.52 5.75 -22.17
N GLY A 62 -5.41 5.01 -22.05
CA GLY A 62 -4.27 5.40 -21.25
C GLY A 62 -3.93 4.36 -20.21
N TYR A 63 -3.59 4.80 -19.02
CA TYR A 63 -3.22 3.90 -17.92
C TYR A 63 -4.35 3.77 -16.95
N GLN A 64 -4.61 2.54 -16.53
CA GLN A 64 -5.54 2.26 -15.47
C GLN A 64 -4.77 1.89 -14.21
N VAL A 65 -5.25 2.38 -13.08
CA VAL A 65 -4.67 2.05 -11.78
C VAL A 65 -5.47 0.91 -11.18
N CYS A 66 -4.78 -0.20 -10.92
CA CYS A 66 -5.37 -1.35 -10.26
C CYS A 66 -4.74 -1.52 -8.89
N LEU A 67 -5.57 -1.76 -7.89
CA LEU A 67 -5.10 -2.05 -6.54
C LEU A 67 -5.17 -3.56 -6.31
N SER A 68 -4.05 -4.15 -5.97
CA SER A 68 -3.97 -5.56 -5.62
C SER A 68 -3.79 -5.70 -4.13
N LEU A 69 -4.57 -6.58 -3.53
CA LEU A 69 -4.54 -6.84 -2.10
C LEU A 69 -3.92 -8.21 -1.87
N ILE A 70 -2.86 -8.24 -1.10
CA ILE A 70 -2.17 -9.49 -0.79
C ILE A 70 -2.24 -9.74 0.70
N HIS A 71 -2.86 -10.85 1.06
CA HIS A 71 -2.91 -11.33 2.45
C HIS A 71 -1.64 -12.09 2.78
N ILE A 72 -1.16 -11.89 3.97
CA ILE A 72 0.00 -12.59 4.48
C ILE A 72 -0.40 -13.52 5.61
#